data_1050e348037bee7985675daa11f09f44
#
_entry.id   1050e348037bee7985675daa11f09f44
#
_cell.length_a   1.000
_cell.length_b   1.000
_cell.length_c   1.000
_cell.angle_alpha   90.00
_cell.angle_beta   90.00
_cell.angle_gamma   90.00
#
_symmetry.space_group_name_H-M   'P 1'
#
loop_
_entity.id
_entity.type
_entity.pdbx_description
1 polymer ?
#
loop_
_entity_poly.entity_id
_entity_poly.type
_entity_poly.pdbx_seq_one_letter_code
_entity_poly.pdbx_strand_id
1 'polypeptide(L)'
;MKVVAWKGGKLRTDLSARAMAAAVADGESYVWIDLAAPSHDELARIANLLHVHPLVVEDIVERNQRAKVEVADEYVHLVMFSLSLGDRHLRETEIDLVLGRRFLLSAHLGDWDPQRSHELRGGLEPILAKGPDFLLWALVDDLVDSYFPLFDRVDERIDELEDLIVARPSRDTVERIFELKRDLITIRHVTSPQREIFNQLTNRELVFVRPDHVVYFRDVYDHLIRLTDELESFRDRLTGALDAYLSTINNNLSEIMKRLTAVTAILASIAAIGGIFGMSEAGPAFAGQEAMGFWLVTALSIALGGLMILYLRRIGWL
;
A
#
# COMPACT_ATOMS: atom_id res chain seq x y z
N MET A 1 -11.45 3.25 28.91
CA MET A 1 -10.18 3.33 29.67
C MET A 1 -9.92 2.02 30.38
N LYS A 2 -8.71 1.50 30.25
CA LYS A 2 -8.20 0.35 31.00
C LYS A 2 -6.89 0.77 31.70
N VAL A 3 -6.73 0.41 32.96
CA VAL A 3 -5.57 0.78 33.76
C VAL A 3 -4.99 -0.43 34.46
N VAL A 4 -3.70 -0.64 34.24
CA VAL A 4 -2.96 -1.74 34.86
C VAL A 4 -1.75 -1.17 35.58
N ALA A 5 -1.48 -1.67 36.79
CA ALA A 5 -0.30 -1.31 37.53
C ALA A 5 0.42 -2.56 38.05
N TRP A 6 1.76 -2.52 37.96
CA TRP A 6 2.63 -3.53 38.53
C TRP A 6 3.46 -2.92 39.67
N LYS A 7 3.52 -3.61 40.82
CA LYS A 7 4.32 -3.20 41.96
C LYS A 7 4.77 -4.42 42.72
N GLY A 8 6.09 -4.59 42.94
CA GLY A 8 6.67 -5.61 43.83
C GLY A 8 6.22 -7.05 43.51
N GLY A 9 6.15 -7.44 42.25
CA GLY A 9 5.74 -8.78 41.83
C GLY A 9 4.21 -9.00 41.79
N LYS A 10 3.41 -7.95 41.86
CA LYS A 10 1.94 -8.04 41.81
C LYS A 10 1.40 -7.15 40.70
N LEU A 11 0.66 -7.76 39.79
CA LEU A 11 -0.14 -7.08 38.77
C LEU A 11 -1.54 -6.76 39.32
N ARG A 12 -1.99 -5.54 39.12
CA ARG A 12 -3.37 -5.08 39.45
C ARG A 12 -4.00 -4.54 38.18
N THR A 13 -5.13 -5.06 37.82
CA THR A 13 -5.91 -4.67 36.63
C THR A 13 -7.14 -3.87 37.01
N ASP A 14 -7.69 -3.13 36.07
CA ASP A 14 -8.94 -2.37 36.18
C ASP A 14 -8.99 -1.43 37.39
N LEU A 15 -7.90 -0.67 37.55
CA LEU A 15 -7.79 0.29 38.63
C LEU A 15 -8.82 1.42 38.49
N SER A 16 -9.47 1.76 39.60
CA SER A 16 -10.28 2.98 39.66
C SER A 16 -9.40 4.24 39.47
N ALA A 17 -9.99 5.37 39.04
CA ALA A 17 -9.26 6.63 38.87
C ALA A 17 -8.45 7.05 40.12
N ARG A 18 -9.00 6.81 41.33
CA ARG A 18 -8.29 7.07 42.58
C ARG A 18 -7.10 6.13 42.80
N ALA A 19 -7.25 4.85 42.47
CA ALA A 19 -6.17 3.86 42.61
C ALA A 19 -5.08 4.08 41.57
N MET A 20 -5.42 4.51 40.36
CA MET A 20 -4.51 4.94 39.32
C MET A 20 -3.67 6.15 39.79
N ALA A 21 -4.33 7.20 40.26
CA ALA A 21 -3.63 8.38 40.78
C ALA A 21 -2.67 8.03 41.93
N ALA A 22 -3.08 7.15 42.83
CA ALA A 22 -2.22 6.68 43.90
C ALA A 22 -1.01 5.86 43.38
N ALA A 23 -1.21 5.02 42.36
CA ALA A 23 -0.13 4.23 41.75
C ALA A 23 0.88 5.11 40.97
N VAL A 24 0.40 6.17 40.31
CA VAL A 24 1.28 7.14 39.65
C VAL A 24 2.08 7.95 40.67
N ALA A 25 1.45 8.35 41.79
CA ALA A 25 2.08 9.18 42.83
C ALA A 25 3.04 8.41 43.75
N ASP A 26 2.93 7.08 43.86
CA ASP A 26 3.75 6.29 44.78
C ASP A 26 5.24 6.17 44.37
N GLY A 27 5.56 6.50 43.14
CA GLY A 27 6.93 6.50 42.61
C GLY A 27 7.60 5.14 42.52
N GLU A 28 6.88 4.02 42.78
CA GLU A 28 7.39 2.66 42.73
C GLU A 28 6.66 1.75 41.74
N SER A 29 5.39 2.10 41.42
CA SER A 29 4.57 1.34 40.50
C SER A 29 4.93 1.65 39.03
N TYR A 30 4.88 0.63 38.17
CA TYR A 30 4.80 0.80 36.72
C TYR A 30 3.33 0.78 36.30
N VAL A 31 2.90 1.78 35.56
CA VAL A 31 1.48 1.97 35.22
C VAL A 31 1.30 1.99 33.69
N TRP A 32 0.37 1.20 33.20
CA TRP A 32 -0.12 1.29 31.83
C TRP A 32 -1.54 1.80 31.82
N ILE A 33 -1.78 2.86 31.06
CA ILE A 33 -3.10 3.47 30.85
C ILE A 33 -3.43 3.36 29.39
N ASP A 34 -4.47 2.61 29.07
CA ASP A 34 -4.92 2.38 27.71
C ASP A 34 -6.27 3.04 27.46
N LEU A 35 -6.34 3.89 26.45
CA LEU A 35 -7.47 4.73 26.11
C LEU A 35 -7.97 4.44 24.70
N ALA A 36 -9.02 3.66 24.57
CA ALA A 36 -9.73 3.48 23.31
C ALA A 36 -10.73 4.63 23.11
N ALA A 37 -10.55 5.42 22.06
CA ALA A 37 -11.39 6.57 21.69
C ALA A 37 -11.67 7.55 22.87
N PRO A 38 -10.62 8.10 23.54
CA PRO A 38 -10.81 8.96 24.70
C PRO A 38 -11.53 10.25 24.32
N SER A 39 -12.36 10.75 25.26
CA SER A 39 -12.86 12.11 25.16
C SER A 39 -11.75 13.12 25.56
N HIS A 40 -11.87 14.37 25.08
CA HIS A 40 -10.95 15.43 25.46
C HIS A 40 -10.81 15.58 26.98
N ASP A 41 -11.93 15.58 27.73
CA ASP A 41 -11.93 15.76 29.18
C ASP A 41 -11.30 14.55 29.91
N GLU A 42 -11.45 13.36 29.41
CA GLU A 42 -10.82 12.15 29.95
C GLU A 42 -9.31 12.21 29.76
N LEU A 43 -8.86 12.51 28.54
CA LEU A 43 -7.46 12.64 28.20
C LEU A 43 -6.79 13.78 28.96
N ALA A 44 -7.42 14.97 29.04
CA ALA A 44 -6.88 16.13 29.77
C ALA A 44 -6.68 15.84 31.27
N ARG A 45 -7.61 15.10 31.90
CA ARG A 45 -7.45 14.70 33.31
C ARG A 45 -6.25 13.76 33.51
N ILE A 46 -6.06 12.82 32.60
CA ILE A 46 -4.94 11.87 32.67
C ILE A 46 -3.62 12.58 32.37
N ALA A 47 -3.58 13.43 31.35
CA ALA A 47 -2.41 14.21 30.99
C ALA A 47 -1.95 15.13 32.13
N ASN A 48 -2.88 15.77 32.83
CA ASN A 48 -2.56 16.57 34.02
C ASN A 48 -1.96 15.71 35.16
N LEU A 49 -2.48 14.50 35.35
CA LEU A 49 -1.93 13.56 36.36
C LEU A 49 -0.52 13.09 36.02
N LEU A 50 -0.23 12.90 34.74
CA LEU A 50 1.05 12.42 34.21
C LEU A 50 2.04 13.55 33.86
N HIS A 51 1.66 14.83 34.08
CA HIS A 51 2.43 16.01 33.71
C HIS A 51 2.73 16.09 32.20
N VAL A 52 1.82 15.60 31.37
CA VAL A 52 1.90 15.69 29.91
C VAL A 52 1.41 17.05 29.44
N HIS A 53 2.13 17.64 28.49
CA HIS A 53 1.83 18.99 27.99
C HIS A 53 0.46 19.07 27.29
N PRO A 54 -0.32 20.14 27.43
CA PRO A 54 -1.62 20.30 26.79
C PRO A 54 -1.61 20.18 25.26
N LEU A 55 -0.53 20.55 24.58
CA LEU A 55 -0.38 20.35 23.12
C LEU A 55 -0.40 18.88 22.71
N VAL A 56 0.14 17.97 23.53
CA VAL A 56 0.03 16.54 23.27
C VAL A 56 -1.42 16.06 23.38
N VAL A 57 -2.20 16.63 24.30
CA VAL A 57 -3.63 16.36 24.41
C VAL A 57 -4.38 16.81 23.16
N GLU A 58 -4.04 18.00 22.65
CA GLU A 58 -4.59 18.54 21.40
C GLU A 58 -4.25 17.62 20.22
N ASP A 59 -2.98 17.24 20.05
CA ASP A 59 -2.51 16.35 19.01
C ASP A 59 -3.27 15.01 19.00
N ILE A 60 -3.40 14.36 20.17
CA ILE A 60 -4.13 13.07 20.34
C ILE A 60 -5.63 13.21 20.00
N VAL A 61 -6.23 14.37 20.27
CA VAL A 61 -7.66 14.60 19.98
C VAL A 61 -7.90 14.91 18.52
N GLU A 62 -7.06 15.76 17.90
CA GLU A 62 -7.20 16.18 16.52
C GLU A 62 -6.84 15.09 15.51
N ARG A 63 -5.93 14.17 15.86
CA ARG A 63 -5.54 13.00 15.04
C ARG A 63 -5.19 13.35 13.60
N ASN A 64 -4.45 14.40 13.42
CA ASN A 64 -4.01 14.90 12.12
C ASN A 64 -2.48 14.88 11.97
N GLN A 65 -1.81 14.10 12.81
CA GLN A 65 -0.36 14.07 12.89
C GLN A 65 0.26 13.15 11.84
N ARG A 66 1.57 13.31 11.63
CA ARG A 66 2.41 12.31 10.99
C ARG A 66 3.10 11.48 12.06
N ALA A 67 3.55 10.30 11.70
CA ALA A 67 4.39 9.54 12.60
C ALA A 67 5.60 10.39 13.01
N LYS A 68 5.79 10.60 14.31
CA LYS A 68 6.82 11.46 14.90
C LYS A 68 7.21 10.96 16.28
N VAL A 69 8.38 11.40 16.75
CA VAL A 69 8.80 11.25 18.14
C VAL A 69 9.18 12.61 18.69
N GLU A 70 8.61 12.97 19.83
CA GLU A 70 8.88 14.20 20.57
C GLU A 70 9.41 13.85 21.96
N VAL A 71 10.59 14.36 22.28
CA VAL A 71 11.24 14.10 23.57
C VAL A 71 11.07 15.35 24.44
N ALA A 72 10.38 15.19 25.56
CA ALA A 72 10.24 16.19 26.61
C ALA A 72 11.08 15.79 27.85
N ASP A 73 11.14 16.66 28.87
CA ASP A 73 11.94 16.40 30.07
C ASP A 73 11.42 15.19 30.88
N GLU A 74 10.10 14.97 30.87
CA GLU A 74 9.44 13.96 31.71
C GLU A 74 8.85 12.78 30.94
N TYR A 75 8.78 12.86 29.60
CA TYR A 75 8.20 11.82 28.75
C TYR A 75 8.72 11.88 27.30
N VAL A 76 8.47 10.81 26.57
CA VAL A 76 8.59 10.74 25.11
C VAL A 76 7.20 10.49 24.54
N HIS A 77 6.77 11.30 23.59
CA HIS A 77 5.54 11.12 22.83
C HIS A 77 5.88 10.54 21.45
N LEU A 78 5.30 9.39 21.13
CA LEU A 78 5.41 8.73 19.83
C LEU A 78 4.03 8.73 19.17
N VAL A 79 3.99 9.19 17.93
CA VAL A 79 2.82 9.03 17.06
C VAL A 79 3.14 7.93 16.06
N MET A 80 2.40 6.86 16.12
CA MET A 80 2.53 5.68 15.28
C MET A 80 1.23 5.44 14.50
N PHE A 81 1.26 4.58 13.52
CA PHE A 81 0.05 4.23 12.75
C PHE A 81 -0.06 2.73 12.62
N SER A 82 -1.24 2.19 12.79
CA SER A 82 -1.57 0.84 12.33
C SER A 82 -2.07 0.88 10.90
N LEU A 83 -1.80 -0.19 10.15
CA LEU A 83 -2.35 -0.43 8.82
C LEU A 83 -3.38 -1.56 8.89
N SER A 84 -4.51 -1.36 8.26
CA SER A 84 -5.55 -2.38 8.16
C SER A 84 -6.15 -2.42 6.76
N LEU A 85 -6.73 -3.56 6.38
CA LEU A 85 -7.47 -3.67 5.13
C LEU A 85 -8.86 -3.06 5.30
N GLY A 86 -9.12 -1.99 4.55
CA GLY A 86 -10.47 -1.50 4.33
C GLY A 86 -11.17 -2.28 3.20
N ASP A 87 -12.38 -1.85 2.83
CA ASP A 87 -13.18 -2.51 1.80
C ASP A 87 -12.50 -2.54 0.42
N ARG A 88 -11.75 -1.51 0.07
CA ARG A 88 -11.05 -1.37 -1.22
C ARG A 88 -9.60 -0.92 -1.11
N HIS A 89 -9.26 -0.19 -0.07
CA HIS A 89 -7.94 0.41 0.14
C HIS A 89 -7.47 0.18 1.57
N LEU A 90 -6.15 0.26 1.75
CA LEU A 90 -5.56 0.27 3.08
C LEU A 90 -6.03 1.50 3.85
N ARG A 91 -6.27 1.30 5.14
CA ARG A 91 -6.58 2.34 6.13
C ARG A 91 -5.44 2.45 7.12
N GLU A 92 -5.08 3.68 7.43
CA GLU A 92 -4.18 4.01 8.50
C GLU A 92 -4.97 4.50 9.72
N THR A 93 -4.55 4.09 10.92
CA THR A 93 -5.16 4.52 12.18
C THR A 93 -4.05 5.01 13.10
N GLU A 94 -4.17 6.24 13.56
CA GLU A 94 -3.22 6.90 14.44
C GLU A 94 -3.27 6.31 15.85
N ILE A 95 -2.08 6.09 16.42
CA ILE A 95 -1.84 5.55 17.76
C ILE A 95 -0.83 6.46 18.44
N ASP A 96 -1.21 7.01 19.57
CA ASP A 96 -0.38 7.84 20.40
C ASP A 96 0.14 7.06 21.59
N LEU A 97 1.45 7.08 21.80
CA LEU A 97 2.13 6.40 22.89
C LEU A 97 2.97 7.43 23.66
N VAL A 98 2.65 7.65 24.93
CA VAL A 98 3.42 8.55 25.80
C VAL A 98 4.13 7.73 26.86
N LEU A 99 5.46 7.66 26.73
CA LEU A 99 6.33 6.93 27.63
C LEU A 99 6.95 7.87 28.65
N GLY A 100 6.63 7.69 29.93
CA GLY A 100 7.34 8.29 31.04
C GLY A 100 8.24 7.30 31.74
N ARG A 101 8.98 7.74 32.75
CA ARG A 101 9.88 6.86 33.52
C ARG A 101 9.17 5.66 34.16
N ARG A 102 7.90 5.83 34.53
CA ARG A 102 7.12 4.81 35.27
C ARG A 102 5.74 4.57 34.70
N PHE A 103 5.41 5.16 33.58
CA PHE A 103 4.12 4.96 32.93
C PHE A 103 4.25 4.82 31.42
N LEU A 104 3.30 4.14 30.84
CA LEU A 104 2.99 4.17 29.43
C LEU A 104 1.51 4.55 29.28
N LEU A 105 1.22 5.58 28.50
CA LEU A 105 -0.12 5.92 28.06
C LEU A 105 -0.23 5.53 26.59
N SER A 106 -1.24 4.73 26.24
CA SER A 106 -1.66 4.48 24.86
C SER A 106 -3.02 5.09 24.60
N ALA A 107 -3.15 5.83 23.50
CA ALA A 107 -4.41 6.41 23.05
C ALA A 107 -4.63 6.06 21.58
N HIS A 108 -5.79 5.45 21.24
CA HIS A 108 -6.06 4.93 19.91
C HIS A 108 -7.55 4.89 19.60
N LEU A 109 -7.90 4.68 18.33
CA LEU A 109 -9.25 4.28 17.92
C LEU A 109 -9.44 2.77 18.06
N GLY A 110 -10.69 2.31 18.04
CA GLY A 110 -11.07 0.93 18.32
C GLY A 110 -10.56 -0.14 17.32
N ASP A 111 -9.97 0.27 16.21
CA ASP A 111 -9.47 -0.67 15.19
C ASP A 111 -8.13 -1.33 15.59
N TRP A 112 -7.39 -0.75 16.51
CA TRP A 112 -6.20 -1.33 17.10
C TRP A 112 -6.47 -1.70 18.57
N ASP A 113 -6.15 -2.93 18.95
CA ASP A 113 -6.31 -3.42 20.32
C ASP A 113 -4.97 -3.92 20.85
N PRO A 114 -4.27 -3.12 21.66
CA PRO A 114 -2.95 -3.48 22.17
C PRO A 114 -2.94 -4.74 23.02
N GLN A 115 -4.08 -5.17 23.52
CA GLN A 115 -4.19 -6.38 24.35
C GLN A 115 -4.17 -7.67 23.53
N ARG A 116 -4.38 -7.58 22.23
CA ARG A 116 -4.26 -8.70 21.29
C ARG A 116 -2.84 -8.94 20.82
N SER A 117 -1.89 -8.09 21.25
CA SER A 117 -0.49 -8.24 20.94
C SER A 117 0.01 -9.65 21.23
N HIS A 118 0.77 -10.20 20.27
CA HIS A 118 1.38 -11.52 20.40
C HIS A 118 2.31 -11.58 21.61
N GLU A 119 3.07 -10.52 21.84
CA GLU A 119 4.03 -10.40 22.93
C GLU A 119 3.34 -10.44 24.32
N LEU A 120 2.09 -10.00 24.40
CA LEU A 120 1.30 -10.04 25.63
C LEU A 120 0.60 -11.39 25.86
N ARG A 121 0.66 -12.36 24.95
CA ARG A 121 0.05 -13.70 25.14
C ARG A 121 0.63 -14.48 26.31
N GLY A 122 1.90 -14.25 26.63
CA GLY A 122 2.55 -14.82 27.82
C GLY A 122 2.15 -14.16 29.14
N GLY A 123 1.26 -13.18 29.11
CA GLY A 123 0.81 -12.36 30.22
C GLY A 123 1.49 -11.00 30.28
N LEU A 124 0.77 -10.01 30.74
CA LEU A 124 1.25 -8.64 30.88
C LEU A 124 2.26 -8.47 32.02
N GLU A 125 2.19 -9.31 33.05
CA GLU A 125 3.03 -9.20 34.24
C GLU A 125 4.54 -9.30 33.94
N PRO A 126 5.06 -10.30 33.20
CA PRO A 126 6.47 -10.41 32.89
C PRO A 126 6.99 -9.26 32.00
N ILE A 127 6.13 -8.66 31.22
CA ILE A 127 6.45 -7.52 30.36
C ILE A 127 6.56 -6.24 31.20
N LEU A 128 5.49 -5.91 31.92
CA LEU A 128 5.43 -4.68 32.73
C LEU A 128 6.41 -4.70 33.91
N ALA A 129 6.78 -5.88 34.40
CA ALA A 129 7.80 -6.05 35.43
C ALA A 129 9.20 -5.56 34.97
N LYS A 130 9.47 -5.62 33.68
CA LYS A 130 10.72 -5.10 33.09
C LYS A 130 10.70 -3.58 32.91
N GLY A 131 9.53 -2.95 32.93
CA GLY A 131 9.37 -1.50 32.83
C GLY A 131 8.41 -1.05 31.73
N PRO A 132 7.97 0.22 31.77
CA PRO A 132 7.07 0.78 30.74
C PRO A 132 7.70 0.84 29.35
N ASP A 133 9.01 1.02 29.27
CA ASP A 133 9.78 1.00 28.02
C ASP A 133 9.79 -0.39 27.35
N PHE A 134 9.83 -1.46 28.15
CA PHE A 134 9.71 -2.82 27.63
C PHE A 134 8.28 -3.15 27.17
N LEU A 135 7.28 -2.58 27.83
CA LEU A 135 5.90 -2.66 27.35
C LEU A 135 5.72 -1.85 26.04
N LEU A 136 6.31 -0.65 25.96
CA LEU A 136 6.32 0.11 24.71
C LEU A 136 6.89 -0.71 23.57
N TRP A 137 8.08 -1.34 23.77
CA TRP A 137 8.65 -2.22 22.75
C TRP A 137 7.66 -3.32 22.34
N ALA A 138 7.09 -4.05 23.27
CA ALA A 138 6.17 -5.15 22.98
C ALA A 138 4.95 -4.71 22.13
N LEU A 139 4.45 -3.48 22.36
CA LEU A 139 3.33 -2.94 21.59
C LEU A 139 3.73 -2.49 20.19
N VAL A 140 4.90 -1.84 20.05
CA VAL A 140 5.35 -1.34 18.74
C VAL A 140 5.94 -2.44 17.86
N ASP A 141 6.52 -3.47 18.45
CA ASP A 141 6.99 -4.68 17.76
C ASP A 141 5.84 -5.41 17.09
N ASP A 142 4.80 -5.74 17.85
CA ASP A 142 3.58 -6.35 17.34
C ASP A 142 2.87 -5.48 16.28
N LEU A 143 2.88 -4.16 16.49
CA LEU A 143 2.32 -3.23 15.52
C LEU A 143 3.05 -3.31 14.18
N VAL A 144 4.39 -3.30 14.19
CA VAL A 144 5.22 -3.38 12.97
C VAL A 144 5.13 -4.77 12.35
N ASP A 145 5.11 -5.82 13.16
CA ASP A 145 4.91 -7.19 12.69
C ASP A 145 3.57 -7.40 11.97
N SER A 146 2.54 -6.66 12.38
CA SER A 146 1.25 -6.69 11.72
C SER A 146 1.27 -6.19 10.26
N TYR A 147 2.34 -5.52 9.83
CA TYR A 147 2.49 -5.04 8.45
C TYR A 147 2.90 -6.15 7.49
N PHE A 148 3.69 -7.16 7.93
CA PHE A 148 4.16 -8.24 7.04
C PHE A 148 3.04 -8.96 6.30
N PRO A 149 1.94 -9.39 6.94
CA PRO A 149 0.82 -10.00 6.22
C PRO A 149 0.14 -9.07 5.20
N LEU A 150 0.24 -7.75 5.37
CA LEU A 150 -0.28 -6.78 4.41
C LEU A 150 0.64 -6.67 3.20
N PHE A 151 1.95 -6.72 3.41
CA PHE A 151 2.95 -6.75 2.35
C PHE A 151 2.83 -8.02 1.52
N ASP A 152 2.68 -9.20 2.13
CA ASP A 152 2.41 -10.46 1.44
C ASP A 152 1.20 -10.35 0.49
N ARG A 153 0.11 -9.74 0.96
CA ARG A 153 -1.08 -9.52 0.12
C ARG A 153 -0.87 -8.52 -1.01
N VAL A 154 -0.05 -7.50 -0.79
CA VAL A 154 0.31 -6.55 -1.86
C VAL A 154 1.13 -7.25 -2.92
N ASP A 155 2.07 -8.12 -2.53
CA ASP A 155 2.87 -8.93 -3.43
C ASP A 155 2.00 -9.85 -4.28
N GLU A 156 1.10 -10.61 -3.67
CA GLU A 156 0.13 -11.46 -4.37
C GLU A 156 -0.70 -10.66 -5.40
N ARG A 157 -1.18 -9.46 -5.04
CA ARG A 157 -1.95 -8.60 -5.95
C ARG A 157 -1.12 -8.07 -7.12
N ILE A 158 0.18 -7.85 -6.93
CA ILE A 158 1.11 -7.46 -8.00
C ILE A 158 1.33 -8.63 -8.96
N ASP A 159 1.55 -9.85 -8.45
CA ASP A 159 1.69 -11.07 -9.25
C ASP A 159 0.44 -11.30 -10.12
N GLU A 160 -0.76 -11.26 -9.51
CA GLU A 160 -2.02 -11.37 -10.25
C GLU A 160 -2.16 -10.31 -11.36
N LEU A 161 -1.71 -9.08 -11.08
CA LEU A 161 -1.75 -7.99 -12.05
C LEU A 161 -0.79 -8.22 -13.22
N GLU A 162 0.43 -8.68 -12.96
CA GLU A 162 1.43 -9.02 -13.98
C GLU A 162 0.89 -10.13 -14.92
N ASP A 163 0.27 -11.16 -14.37
CA ASP A 163 -0.37 -12.23 -15.12
C ASP A 163 -1.53 -11.72 -16.01
N LEU A 164 -2.37 -10.83 -15.48
CA LEU A 164 -3.48 -10.23 -16.23
C LEU A 164 -3.01 -9.36 -17.40
N ILE A 165 -1.90 -8.63 -17.25
CA ILE A 165 -1.31 -7.81 -18.31
C ILE A 165 -0.87 -8.67 -19.48
N VAL A 166 -0.27 -9.83 -19.20
CA VAL A 166 0.20 -10.76 -20.24
C VAL A 166 -0.98 -11.47 -20.91
N ALA A 167 -1.97 -11.92 -20.13
CA ALA A 167 -3.06 -12.74 -20.65
C ALA A 167 -4.11 -11.89 -21.42
N ARG A 168 -4.62 -10.82 -20.84
CA ARG A 168 -5.70 -10.00 -21.40
C ARG A 168 -5.70 -8.57 -20.85
N PRO A 169 -4.88 -7.67 -21.39
CA PRO A 169 -4.87 -6.29 -20.93
C PRO A 169 -6.24 -5.64 -21.20
N SER A 170 -6.83 -5.07 -20.16
CA SER A 170 -8.15 -4.44 -20.20
C SER A 170 -8.12 -3.08 -19.49
N ARG A 171 -9.23 -2.34 -19.56
CA ARG A 171 -9.38 -1.09 -18.81
C ARG A 171 -9.37 -1.34 -17.28
N ASP A 172 -9.93 -2.44 -16.82
CA ASP A 172 -9.90 -2.89 -15.42
C ASP A 172 -8.48 -3.09 -14.90
N THR A 173 -7.56 -3.56 -15.76
CA THR A 173 -6.14 -3.72 -15.41
C THR A 173 -5.51 -2.38 -15.00
N VAL A 174 -5.83 -1.29 -15.70
CA VAL A 174 -5.34 0.05 -15.36
C VAL A 174 -5.90 0.54 -14.02
N GLU A 175 -7.17 0.29 -13.75
CA GLU A 175 -7.81 0.65 -12.49
C GLU A 175 -7.11 -0.06 -11.31
N ARG A 176 -6.80 -1.35 -11.44
CA ARG A 176 -6.04 -2.14 -10.44
C ARG A 176 -4.62 -1.62 -10.22
N ILE A 177 -3.92 -1.20 -11.29
CA ILE A 177 -2.60 -0.56 -11.18
C ILE A 177 -2.69 0.70 -10.30
N PHE A 178 -3.69 1.55 -10.53
CA PHE A 178 -3.85 2.78 -9.75
C PHE A 178 -4.32 2.53 -8.31
N GLU A 179 -5.09 1.48 -8.06
CA GLU A 179 -5.47 1.05 -6.71
C GLU A 179 -4.24 0.62 -5.93
N LEU A 180 -3.43 -0.29 -6.48
CA LEU A 180 -2.17 -0.73 -5.86
C LEU A 180 -1.21 0.44 -5.63
N LYS A 181 -1.07 1.34 -6.62
CA LYS A 181 -0.23 2.53 -6.45
C LYS A 181 -0.67 3.39 -5.26
N ARG A 182 -1.95 3.50 -5.03
CA ARG A 182 -2.53 4.24 -3.90
C ARG A 182 -2.23 3.55 -2.57
N ASP A 183 -2.38 2.21 -2.52
CA ASP A 183 -2.03 1.41 -1.35
C ASP A 183 -0.52 1.55 -1.01
N LEU A 184 0.37 1.48 -2.02
CA LEU A 184 1.82 1.68 -1.82
C LEU A 184 2.16 3.08 -1.29
N ILE A 185 1.42 4.12 -1.71
CA ILE A 185 1.60 5.48 -1.17
C ILE A 185 1.19 5.53 0.31
N THR A 186 0.08 4.89 0.69
CA THR A 186 -0.37 4.81 2.08
C THR A 186 0.66 4.07 2.95
N ILE A 187 1.14 2.90 2.50
CA ILE A 187 2.17 2.14 3.20
C ILE A 187 3.43 3.01 3.41
N ARG A 188 3.90 3.68 2.36
CA ARG A 188 5.08 4.55 2.44
C ARG A 188 4.89 5.69 3.43
N HIS A 189 3.70 6.30 3.43
CA HIS A 189 3.38 7.40 4.34
C HIS A 189 3.46 6.98 5.81
N VAL A 190 3.16 5.71 6.08
CA VAL A 190 3.23 5.12 7.42
C VAL A 190 4.64 4.63 7.75
N THR A 191 5.23 3.76 6.92
CA THR A 191 6.46 3.04 7.27
C THR A 191 7.71 3.91 7.28
N SER A 192 7.84 4.85 6.32
CA SER A 192 9.06 5.66 6.22
C SER A 192 9.28 6.60 7.41
N PRO A 193 8.28 7.35 7.91
CA PRO A 193 8.47 8.16 9.12
C PRO A 193 8.65 7.31 10.38
N GLN A 194 7.99 6.16 10.49
CA GLN A 194 8.16 5.27 11.64
C GLN A 194 9.59 4.70 11.69
N ARG A 195 10.18 4.37 10.54
CA ARG A 195 11.60 3.99 10.49
C ARG A 195 12.50 5.08 11.08
N GLU A 196 12.22 6.35 10.78
CA GLU A 196 13.00 7.47 11.32
C GLU A 196 12.82 7.61 12.85
N ILE A 197 11.64 7.34 13.39
CA ILE A 197 11.38 7.29 14.83
C ILE A 197 12.34 6.28 15.49
N PHE A 198 12.38 5.04 14.98
CA PHE A 198 13.22 4.00 15.57
C PHE A 198 14.71 4.23 15.34
N ASN A 199 15.10 4.86 14.22
CA ASN A 199 16.46 5.35 14.04
C ASN A 199 16.86 6.33 15.17
N GLN A 200 15.99 7.25 15.53
CA GLN A 200 16.25 8.19 16.63
C GLN A 200 16.26 7.51 18.00
N LEU A 201 15.32 6.58 18.25
CA LEU A 201 15.22 5.85 19.52
C LEU A 201 16.45 4.97 19.78
N THR A 202 17.07 4.43 18.74
CA THR A 202 18.21 3.51 18.86
C THR A 202 19.57 4.21 18.86
N ASN A 203 19.66 5.43 18.31
CA ASN A 203 20.90 6.18 18.14
C ASN A 203 21.07 7.33 19.17
N ARG A 204 20.05 7.64 19.96
CA ARG A 204 20.11 8.63 21.02
C ARG A 204 19.98 7.94 22.37
N GLU A 205 20.79 8.36 23.35
CA GLU A 205 20.57 7.97 24.75
C GLU A 205 19.31 8.67 25.26
N LEU A 206 18.21 7.95 25.23
CA LEU A 206 16.94 8.42 25.80
C LEU A 206 16.86 7.98 27.26
N VAL A 207 16.67 8.92 28.17
CA VAL A 207 16.54 8.69 29.61
C VAL A 207 15.38 7.72 29.96
N PHE A 208 14.41 7.59 29.05
CA PHE A 208 13.18 6.81 29.23
C PHE A 208 13.31 5.35 28.75
N VAL A 209 14.32 5.04 27.93
CA VAL A 209 14.61 3.69 27.44
C VAL A 209 15.88 3.18 28.12
N ARG A 210 15.79 2.03 28.76
CA ARG A 210 16.95 1.43 29.43
C ARG A 210 17.97 0.91 28.41
N PRO A 211 19.27 1.07 28.66
CA PRO A 211 20.31 0.65 27.70
C PRO A 211 20.22 -0.82 27.28
N ASP A 212 19.85 -1.72 28.19
CA ASP A 212 19.65 -3.15 27.94
C ASP A 212 18.40 -3.46 27.10
N HIS A 213 17.47 -2.50 26.98
CA HIS A 213 16.29 -2.63 26.13
C HIS A 213 16.46 -2.04 24.72
N VAL A 214 17.48 -1.24 24.45
CA VAL A 214 17.72 -0.62 23.13
C VAL A 214 17.85 -1.67 22.03
N VAL A 215 18.37 -2.86 22.32
CA VAL A 215 18.50 -3.96 21.36
C VAL A 215 17.14 -4.38 20.78
N TYR A 216 16.08 -4.35 21.57
CA TYR A 216 14.73 -4.70 21.13
C TYR A 216 14.14 -3.65 20.18
N PHE A 217 14.37 -2.36 20.44
CA PHE A 217 13.97 -1.28 19.53
C PHE A 217 14.78 -1.29 18.22
N ARG A 218 16.02 -1.82 18.27
CA ARG A 218 16.82 -2.00 17.06
C ARG A 218 16.24 -3.09 16.17
N ASP A 219 15.69 -4.14 16.71
CA ASP A 219 15.01 -5.20 15.97
C ASP A 219 13.78 -4.64 15.22
N VAL A 220 12.95 -3.83 15.88
CA VAL A 220 11.84 -3.11 15.23
C VAL A 220 12.34 -2.19 14.11
N TYR A 221 13.48 -1.51 14.31
CA TYR A 221 14.10 -0.70 13.28
C TYR A 221 14.51 -1.53 12.06
N ASP A 222 15.12 -2.70 12.27
CA ASP A 222 15.54 -3.61 11.21
C ASP A 222 14.32 -4.16 10.44
N HIS A 223 13.20 -4.45 11.12
CA HIS A 223 11.93 -4.80 10.46
C HIS A 223 11.43 -3.67 9.56
N LEU A 224 11.47 -2.43 10.02
CA LEU A 224 11.05 -1.26 9.23
C LEU A 224 11.98 -0.97 8.04
N ILE A 225 13.28 -1.25 8.15
CA ILE A 225 14.21 -1.22 7.00
C ILE A 225 13.75 -2.23 5.96
N ARG A 226 13.59 -3.49 6.37
CA ARG A 226 13.16 -4.57 5.47
C ARG A 226 11.85 -4.23 4.73
N LEU A 227 10.83 -3.76 5.47
CA LEU A 227 9.56 -3.34 4.89
C LEU A 227 9.72 -2.16 3.90
N THR A 228 10.63 -1.22 4.20
CA THR A 228 10.89 -0.09 3.30
C THR A 228 11.56 -0.56 2.00
N ASP A 229 12.51 -1.48 2.07
CA ASP A 229 13.20 -2.04 0.90
C ASP A 229 12.24 -2.85 0.02
N GLU A 230 11.36 -3.63 0.64
CA GLU A 230 10.31 -4.39 -0.04
C GLU A 230 9.30 -3.46 -0.74
N LEU A 231 8.91 -2.36 -0.09
CA LEU A 231 8.04 -1.34 -0.68
C LEU A 231 8.65 -0.71 -1.94
N GLU A 232 9.95 -0.42 -1.95
CA GLU A 232 10.63 0.10 -3.16
C GLU A 232 10.63 -0.95 -4.27
N SER A 233 10.82 -2.25 -3.94
CA SER A 233 10.69 -3.35 -4.91
C SER A 233 9.29 -3.42 -5.52
N PHE A 234 8.24 -3.32 -4.71
CA PHE A 234 6.85 -3.30 -5.20
C PHE A 234 6.58 -2.12 -6.12
N ARG A 235 7.13 -0.96 -5.81
CA ARG A 235 6.97 0.24 -6.62
C ARG A 235 7.64 0.09 -7.99
N ASP A 236 8.82 -0.51 -8.04
CA ASP A 236 9.55 -0.77 -9.28
C ASP A 236 8.83 -1.82 -10.12
N ARG A 237 8.33 -2.91 -9.52
CA ARG A 237 7.51 -3.92 -10.20
C ARG A 237 6.24 -3.31 -10.78
N LEU A 238 5.51 -2.48 -10.02
CA LEU A 238 4.28 -1.84 -10.49
C LEU A 238 4.55 -0.85 -11.64
N THR A 239 5.70 -0.19 -11.64
CA THR A 239 6.12 0.66 -12.75
C THR A 239 6.40 -0.17 -14.00
N GLY A 240 7.14 -1.27 -13.85
CA GLY A 240 7.38 -2.23 -14.93
C GLY A 240 6.10 -2.87 -15.49
N ALA A 241 5.14 -3.18 -14.63
CA ALA A 241 3.82 -3.68 -15.00
C ALA A 241 3.05 -2.67 -15.86
N LEU A 242 3.08 -1.37 -15.50
CA LEU A 242 2.47 -0.31 -16.31
C LEU A 242 3.13 -0.19 -17.69
N ASP A 243 4.46 -0.24 -17.76
CA ASP A 243 5.20 -0.18 -19.02
C ASP A 243 4.89 -1.39 -19.91
N ALA A 244 4.81 -2.59 -19.32
CA ALA A 244 4.41 -3.80 -20.01
C ALA A 244 2.97 -3.72 -20.55
N TYR A 245 2.04 -3.16 -19.75
CA TYR A 245 0.66 -2.90 -20.19
C TYR A 245 0.63 -1.99 -21.41
N LEU A 246 1.32 -0.84 -21.36
CA LEU A 246 1.35 0.11 -22.48
C LEU A 246 1.97 -0.51 -23.73
N SER A 247 3.04 -1.30 -23.58
CA SER A 247 3.66 -2.03 -24.68
C SER A 247 2.70 -3.03 -25.32
N THR A 248 1.96 -3.80 -24.50
CA THR A 248 0.99 -4.78 -24.98
C THR A 248 -0.16 -4.11 -25.73
N ILE A 249 -0.69 -2.98 -25.24
CA ILE A 249 -1.72 -2.21 -25.95
C ILE A 249 -1.20 -1.68 -27.27
N ASN A 250 0.02 -1.14 -27.33
CA ASN A 250 0.63 -0.64 -28.56
C ASN A 250 0.85 -1.77 -29.59
N ASN A 251 1.27 -2.96 -29.14
CA ASN A 251 1.39 -4.12 -29.99
C ASN A 251 0.05 -4.57 -30.58
N ASN A 252 -1.00 -4.61 -29.74
CA ASN A 252 -2.36 -4.94 -30.18
C ASN A 252 -2.90 -3.93 -31.20
N LEU A 253 -2.66 -2.63 -30.94
CA LEU A 253 -3.04 -1.57 -31.87
C LEU A 253 -2.31 -1.71 -33.21
N SER A 254 -1.01 -1.99 -33.18
CA SER A 254 -0.20 -2.23 -34.38
C SER A 254 -0.70 -3.43 -35.17
N GLU A 255 -1.13 -4.49 -34.51
CA GLU A 255 -1.70 -5.66 -35.17
C GLU A 255 -3.06 -5.36 -35.84
N ILE A 256 -3.94 -4.61 -35.13
CA ILE A 256 -5.21 -4.14 -35.72
C ILE A 256 -4.93 -3.26 -36.94
N MET A 257 -3.98 -2.33 -36.85
CA MET A 257 -3.61 -1.44 -37.96
C MET A 257 -3.05 -2.22 -39.14
N LYS A 258 -2.20 -3.25 -38.92
CA LYS A 258 -1.71 -4.14 -39.97
C LYS A 258 -2.88 -4.84 -40.69
N ARG A 259 -3.81 -5.43 -39.95
CA ARG A 259 -4.99 -6.11 -40.52
C ARG A 259 -5.88 -5.14 -41.31
N LEU A 260 -6.14 -3.94 -40.76
CA LEU A 260 -6.94 -2.92 -41.43
C LEU A 260 -6.27 -2.46 -42.73
N THR A 261 -4.95 -2.22 -42.67
CA THR A 261 -4.17 -1.84 -43.88
C THR A 261 -4.19 -2.95 -44.94
N ALA A 262 -4.06 -4.20 -44.51
CA ALA A 262 -4.16 -5.35 -45.44
C ALA A 262 -5.50 -5.42 -46.15
N VAL A 263 -6.62 -5.33 -45.40
CA VAL A 263 -7.97 -5.33 -45.97
C VAL A 263 -8.17 -4.14 -46.92
N THR A 264 -7.74 -2.96 -46.49
CA THR A 264 -7.87 -1.73 -47.31
C THR A 264 -7.06 -1.81 -48.62
N ALA A 265 -5.82 -2.36 -48.54
CA ALA A 265 -4.99 -2.52 -49.73
C ALA A 265 -5.61 -3.50 -50.73
N ILE A 266 -6.21 -4.62 -50.28
CA ILE A 266 -6.91 -5.56 -51.15
C ILE A 266 -8.10 -4.87 -51.81
N LEU A 267 -8.96 -4.22 -51.03
CA LEU A 267 -10.17 -3.55 -51.55
C LEU A 267 -9.80 -2.40 -52.51
N ALA A 268 -8.79 -1.60 -52.17
CA ALA A 268 -8.34 -0.50 -53.03
C ALA A 268 -7.79 -0.99 -54.39
N SER A 269 -7.05 -2.12 -54.37
CA SER A 269 -6.53 -2.71 -55.60
C SER A 269 -7.65 -3.23 -56.53
N ILE A 270 -8.66 -3.88 -55.95
CA ILE A 270 -9.84 -4.34 -56.70
C ILE A 270 -10.63 -3.14 -57.22
N ALA A 271 -10.86 -2.13 -56.40
CA ALA A 271 -11.57 -0.92 -56.76
C ALA A 271 -10.85 -0.13 -57.87
N ALA A 272 -9.51 -0.06 -57.85
CA ALA A 272 -8.72 0.59 -58.89
C ALA A 272 -8.90 -0.07 -60.27
N ILE A 273 -8.85 -1.44 -60.32
CA ILE A 273 -9.10 -2.20 -61.53
C ILE A 273 -10.53 -1.93 -62.01
N GLY A 274 -11.54 -2.08 -61.16
CA GLY A 274 -12.95 -1.84 -61.50
C GLY A 274 -13.18 -0.40 -61.96
N GLY A 275 -12.50 0.61 -61.34
CA GLY A 275 -12.59 2.02 -61.72
C GLY A 275 -11.99 2.31 -63.12
N ILE A 276 -10.80 1.75 -63.39
CA ILE A 276 -10.17 1.95 -64.72
C ILE A 276 -11.00 1.36 -65.84
N PHE A 277 -11.49 0.14 -65.67
CA PHE A 277 -12.29 -0.55 -66.69
C PHE A 277 -13.76 -0.07 -66.72
N GLY A 278 -14.24 0.61 -65.64
CA GLY A 278 -15.57 1.25 -65.60
C GLY A 278 -15.63 2.64 -66.27
N MET A 279 -14.49 3.24 -66.60
CA MET A 279 -14.41 4.51 -67.31
C MET A 279 -14.78 4.30 -68.79
N SER A 280 -15.58 5.20 -69.35
CA SER A 280 -16.10 5.11 -70.73
C SER A 280 -15.02 5.02 -71.80
N GLU A 281 -13.78 5.49 -71.52
CA GLU A 281 -12.68 5.48 -72.48
C GLU A 281 -11.98 4.09 -72.54
N ALA A 282 -12.16 3.21 -71.55
CA ALA A 282 -11.64 1.84 -71.58
C ALA A 282 -12.60 0.85 -72.30
N GLY A 283 -13.85 1.21 -72.53
CA GLY A 283 -14.85 0.43 -73.24
C GLY A 283 -14.48 0.05 -74.70
N PRO A 284 -13.81 0.90 -75.51
CA PRO A 284 -13.41 0.57 -76.88
C PRO A 284 -12.43 -0.63 -76.95
N ALA A 285 -11.64 -0.93 -75.94
CA ALA A 285 -10.72 -2.09 -75.91
C ALA A 285 -11.46 -3.43 -76.01
N PHE A 286 -12.76 -3.50 -75.70
CA PHE A 286 -13.60 -4.68 -75.74
C PHE A 286 -14.84 -4.50 -76.62
N ALA A 287 -14.84 -3.52 -77.49
CA ALA A 287 -15.98 -3.23 -78.39
C ALA A 287 -16.36 -4.47 -79.24
N GLY A 288 -17.60 -4.95 -79.08
CA GLY A 288 -18.10 -6.17 -79.72
C GLY A 288 -17.94 -7.46 -78.96
N GLN A 289 -17.25 -7.42 -77.79
CA GLN A 289 -17.07 -8.58 -76.91
C GLN A 289 -17.27 -8.20 -75.42
N GLU A 290 -18.27 -7.43 -75.09
CA GLU A 290 -18.49 -6.85 -73.75
C GLU A 290 -18.65 -7.91 -72.65
N ALA A 291 -19.31 -9.03 -72.93
CA ALA A 291 -19.44 -10.11 -71.96
C ALA A 291 -18.08 -10.79 -71.65
N MET A 292 -17.19 -10.92 -72.61
CA MET A 292 -15.88 -11.49 -72.44
C MET A 292 -14.95 -10.54 -71.67
N GLY A 293 -15.05 -9.22 -71.96
CA GLY A 293 -14.33 -8.19 -71.19
C GLY A 293 -14.71 -8.18 -69.72
N PHE A 294 -16.02 -8.25 -69.40
CA PHE A 294 -16.50 -8.31 -68.00
C PHE A 294 -15.90 -9.53 -67.25
N TRP A 295 -15.96 -10.73 -67.83
CA TRP A 295 -15.44 -11.93 -67.19
C TRP A 295 -13.92 -11.90 -67.02
N LEU A 296 -13.17 -11.29 -67.96
CA LEU A 296 -11.74 -11.19 -67.93
C LEU A 296 -11.29 -10.20 -66.82
N VAL A 297 -11.91 -9.03 -66.67
CA VAL A 297 -11.66 -8.08 -65.62
C VAL A 297 -12.03 -8.65 -64.25
N THR A 298 -13.13 -9.38 -64.15
CA THR A 298 -13.54 -10.05 -62.93
C THR A 298 -12.51 -11.13 -62.52
N ALA A 299 -12.09 -11.98 -63.47
CA ALA A 299 -11.08 -13.00 -63.20
C ALA A 299 -9.73 -12.38 -62.78
N LEU A 300 -9.31 -11.30 -63.43
CA LEU A 300 -8.08 -10.56 -63.08
C LEU A 300 -8.14 -9.97 -61.66
N SER A 301 -9.29 -9.38 -61.32
CA SER A 301 -9.51 -8.80 -59.98
C SER A 301 -9.47 -9.86 -58.89
N ILE A 302 -10.11 -11.01 -59.12
CA ILE A 302 -10.06 -12.15 -58.19
C ILE A 302 -8.65 -12.72 -58.05
N ALA A 303 -7.94 -12.88 -59.19
CA ALA A 303 -6.55 -13.39 -59.17
C ALA A 303 -5.60 -12.45 -58.43
N LEU A 304 -5.74 -11.10 -58.66
CA LEU A 304 -4.93 -10.13 -57.95
C LEU A 304 -5.25 -10.10 -56.45
N GLY A 305 -6.53 -10.11 -56.09
CA GLY A 305 -6.96 -10.18 -54.69
C GLY A 305 -6.46 -11.44 -54.00
N GLY A 306 -6.53 -12.59 -54.68
CA GLY A 306 -6.00 -13.86 -54.18
C GLY A 306 -4.47 -13.84 -53.97
N LEU A 307 -3.73 -13.31 -54.95
CA LEU A 307 -2.27 -13.13 -54.85
C LEU A 307 -1.90 -12.22 -53.71
N MET A 308 -2.65 -11.13 -53.53
CA MET A 308 -2.40 -10.18 -52.44
C MET A 308 -2.70 -10.77 -51.05
N ILE A 309 -3.75 -11.56 -50.92
CA ILE A 309 -4.05 -12.30 -49.70
C ILE A 309 -2.92 -13.31 -49.39
N LEU A 310 -2.43 -14.06 -50.37
CA LEU A 310 -1.32 -14.99 -50.19
C LEU A 310 -0.03 -14.28 -49.79
N TYR A 311 0.25 -13.14 -50.39
CA TYR A 311 1.44 -12.33 -50.05
C TYR A 311 1.34 -11.78 -48.63
N LEU A 312 0.17 -11.18 -48.26
CA LEU A 312 -0.05 -10.60 -46.92
C LEU A 312 -0.03 -11.66 -45.80
N ARG A 313 -0.55 -12.88 -46.10
CA ARG A 313 -0.42 -14.03 -45.18
C ARG A 313 1.04 -14.44 -45.02
N ARG A 314 1.83 -14.45 -46.08
CA ARG A 314 3.25 -14.83 -46.02
C ARG A 314 4.09 -13.89 -45.19
N ILE A 315 3.75 -12.59 -45.14
CA ILE A 315 4.45 -11.58 -44.31
C ILE A 315 3.80 -11.39 -42.92
N GLY A 316 2.77 -12.18 -42.59
CA GLY A 316 2.13 -12.13 -41.24
C GLY A 316 1.24 -10.91 -41.01
N TRP A 317 0.60 -10.36 -42.05
CA TRP A 317 -0.34 -9.25 -41.93
C TRP A 317 -1.81 -9.69 -41.89
N LEU A 318 -2.08 -10.93 -42.26
CA LEU A 318 -3.42 -11.60 -42.24
C LEU A 318 -3.33 -12.97 -41.54
#